data_35e849745d7d266336a11df3358ad632
#
_entry.id   35e849745d7d266336a11df3358ad632
#
_cell.length_a   1.000
_cell.length_b   1.000
_cell.length_c   1.000
_cell.angle_alpha   90.00
_cell.angle_beta   90.00
_cell.angle_gamma   90.00
#
_symmetry.space_group_name_H-M   'P 1'
#
loop_
_entity.id
_entity.type
_entity.pdbx_description
1 polymer ?
#
loop_
_entity_poly.entity_id
_entity_poly.type
_entity_poly.pdbx_seq_one_letter_code
_entity_poly.pdbx_strand_id
1 'polypeptide(L)'
;MAENNNTLLEKLDGLVARFEEVSTLITDPNVIADQKRYVKLTKEYKDLNDIMKARREYIQCLNGLEEAKQIMTNESDPEMKEMAREEANLCEVRIPELEEEIKLLLVPADPQDDRNAILEIRGGTGGDEAAIFAGDLFRMYSKYCETKGWRLEVSSANEGAAGGFKEIICSVTGDKVYGTLKYESGVHRVQRVPATETQGREIGRASCRERV
;
A
#
# COMPACT_ATOMS: atom_id res chain seq x y z
N MET A 1 -5.30 22.57 -18.88
CA MET A 1 -5.40 22.24 -17.44
C MET A 1 -6.83 22.34 -16.91
N ALA A 2 -7.61 23.38 -17.20
CA ALA A 2 -8.98 23.52 -16.68
C ALA A 2 -9.98 22.41 -17.11
N GLU A 3 -9.86 21.86 -18.30
CA GLU A 3 -10.75 20.77 -18.79
C GLU A 3 -10.51 19.43 -18.06
N ASN A 4 -9.26 19.14 -17.68
CA ASN A 4 -8.93 17.91 -16.92
C ASN A 4 -9.44 17.98 -15.47
N ASN A 5 -9.45 19.15 -14.87
CA ASN A 5 -9.89 19.35 -13.49
C ASN A 5 -11.40 19.12 -13.34
N ASN A 6 -12.18 19.53 -14.34
CA ASN A 6 -13.64 19.37 -14.33
C ASN A 6 -14.03 17.89 -14.46
N THR A 7 -13.36 17.14 -15.31
CA THR A 7 -13.63 15.70 -15.49
C THR A 7 -13.23 14.84 -14.27
N LEU A 8 -12.21 15.26 -13.52
CA LEU A 8 -11.81 14.57 -12.28
C LEU A 8 -12.84 14.83 -11.17
N LEU A 9 -13.27 16.09 -11.00
CA LEU A 9 -14.27 16.48 -10.00
C LEU A 9 -15.62 15.81 -10.27
N GLU A 10 -16.08 15.76 -11.52
CA GLU A 10 -17.33 15.07 -11.91
C GLU A 10 -17.31 13.57 -11.51
N LYS A 11 -16.18 12.89 -11.70
CA LYS A 11 -16.02 11.49 -11.26
C LYS A 11 -16.07 11.38 -9.75
N LEU A 12 -15.44 12.29 -9.04
CA LEU A 12 -15.43 12.32 -7.57
C LEU A 12 -16.82 12.64 -6.99
N ASP A 13 -17.64 13.44 -7.66
CA ASP A 13 -18.99 13.79 -7.22
C ASP A 13 -19.91 12.56 -7.19
N GLY A 14 -19.74 11.62 -8.13
CA GLY A 14 -20.44 10.34 -8.07
C GLY A 14 -20.07 9.50 -6.82
N LEU A 15 -18.83 9.62 -6.34
CA LEU A 15 -18.38 8.92 -5.12
C LEU A 15 -18.85 9.62 -3.84
N VAL A 16 -19.12 10.91 -3.85
CA VAL A 16 -19.68 11.63 -2.68
C VAL A 16 -21.04 11.06 -2.30
N ALA A 17 -21.93 10.87 -3.27
CA ALA A 17 -23.25 10.28 -3.03
C ALA A 17 -23.14 8.87 -2.42
N ARG A 18 -22.18 8.07 -2.94
CA ARG A 18 -21.93 6.73 -2.39
C ARG A 18 -21.35 6.77 -0.97
N PHE A 19 -20.46 7.71 -0.68
CA PHE A 19 -19.90 7.92 0.65
C PHE A 19 -20.98 8.28 1.67
N GLU A 20 -21.91 9.16 1.33
CA GLU A 20 -23.03 9.55 2.17
C GLU A 20 -23.99 8.36 2.44
N GLU A 21 -24.29 7.58 1.39
CA GLU A 21 -25.10 6.37 1.52
C GLU A 21 -24.44 5.36 2.48
N VAL A 22 -23.16 5.04 2.26
CA VAL A 22 -22.42 4.08 3.09
C VAL A 22 -22.29 4.60 4.53
N SER A 23 -22.05 5.90 4.72
CA SER A 23 -22.01 6.54 6.04
C SER A 23 -23.32 6.38 6.81
N THR A 24 -24.45 6.48 6.12
CA THR A 24 -25.79 6.28 6.71
C THR A 24 -26.04 4.80 7.02
N LEU A 25 -25.67 3.90 6.10
CA LEU A 25 -25.87 2.46 6.27
C LEU A 25 -25.08 1.87 7.43
N ILE A 26 -23.87 2.37 7.72
CA ILE A 26 -23.04 1.89 8.84
C ILE A 26 -23.71 2.17 10.19
N THR A 27 -24.56 3.20 10.28
CA THR A 27 -25.27 3.57 11.50
C THR A 27 -26.61 2.83 11.66
N ASP A 28 -27.06 2.08 10.63
CA ASP A 28 -28.33 1.33 10.69
C ASP A 28 -28.19 0.10 11.62
N PRO A 29 -29.06 -0.04 12.64
CA PRO A 29 -29.07 -1.18 13.55
C PRO A 29 -29.18 -2.54 12.83
N ASN A 30 -29.90 -2.63 11.70
CA ASN A 30 -30.04 -3.85 10.94
C ASN A 30 -28.74 -4.26 10.24
N VAL A 31 -27.92 -3.28 9.84
CA VAL A 31 -26.59 -3.53 9.23
C VAL A 31 -25.59 -3.93 10.31
N ILE A 32 -25.66 -3.31 11.48
CA ILE A 32 -24.80 -3.66 12.62
C ILE A 32 -25.05 -5.10 13.09
N ALA A 33 -26.29 -5.58 13.04
CA ALA A 33 -26.65 -6.96 13.37
C ALA A 33 -26.05 -8.00 12.40
N ASP A 34 -25.81 -7.62 11.13
CA ASP A 34 -25.14 -8.47 10.14
C ASP A 34 -23.63 -8.15 10.07
N GLN A 35 -22.85 -8.88 10.85
CA GLN A 35 -21.41 -8.68 10.97
C GLN A 35 -20.67 -8.72 9.62
N LYS A 36 -21.08 -9.60 8.69
CA LYS A 36 -20.42 -9.71 7.38
C LYS A 36 -20.67 -8.47 6.52
N ARG A 37 -21.90 -7.99 6.53
CA ARG A 37 -22.31 -6.79 5.79
C ARG A 37 -21.66 -5.54 6.42
N TYR A 38 -21.64 -5.47 7.73
CA TYR A 38 -21.00 -4.37 8.47
C TYR A 38 -19.52 -4.25 8.17
N VAL A 39 -18.76 -5.36 8.23
CA VAL A 39 -17.32 -5.36 7.91
C VAL A 39 -17.07 -4.90 6.48
N LYS A 40 -17.89 -5.36 5.51
CA LYS A 40 -17.75 -4.94 4.12
C LYS A 40 -17.99 -3.45 3.92
N LEU A 41 -19.05 -2.90 4.53
CA LEU A 41 -19.38 -1.48 4.44
C LEU A 41 -18.35 -0.61 5.17
N THR A 42 -17.81 -1.07 6.29
CA THR A 42 -16.76 -0.35 7.02
C THR A 42 -15.47 -0.25 6.21
N LYS A 43 -15.10 -1.31 5.46
CA LYS A 43 -13.96 -1.24 4.54
C LYS A 43 -14.22 -0.25 3.40
N GLU A 44 -15.38 -0.35 2.76
CA GLU A 44 -15.80 0.58 1.71
C GLU A 44 -15.81 2.04 2.21
N TYR A 45 -16.30 2.27 3.43
CA TYR A 45 -16.26 3.58 4.06
C TYR A 45 -14.84 4.11 4.25
N LYS A 46 -13.92 3.26 4.71
CA LYS A 46 -12.51 3.64 4.88
C LYS A 46 -11.88 4.08 3.56
N ASP A 47 -12.07 3.28 2.51
CA ASP A 47 -11.50 3.57 1.19
C ASP A 47 -12.10 4.87 0.61
N LEU A 48 -13.42 5.05 0.69
CA LEU A 48 -14.08 6.27 0.25
C LEU A 48 -13.69 7.49 1.10
N ASN A 49 -13.49 7.33 2.40
CA ASN A 49 -13.09 8.43 3.27
C ASN A 49 -11.70 8.99 2.92
N ASP A 50 -10.77 8.14 2.51
CA ASP A 50 -9.45 8.60 2.08
C ASP A 50 -9.54 9.39 0.75
N ILE A 51 -10.39 8.94 -0.18
CA ILE A 51 -10.72 9.69 -1.41
C ILE A 51 -11.37 11.05 -1.06
N MET A 52 -12.31 11.07 -0.09
CA MET A 52 -12.99 12.30 0.32
C MET A 52 -12.06 13.30 1.01
N LYS A 53 -11.03 12.83 1.72
CA LYS A 53 -9.98 13.69 2.29
C LYS A 53 -9.16 14.35 1.17
N ALA A 54 -8.65 13.56 0.24
CA ALA A 54 -7.89 14.06 -0.89
C ALA A 54 -8.70 15.04 -1.75
N ARG A 55 -10.00 14.74 -2.01
CA ARG A 55 -10.92 15.63 -2.71
C ARG A 55 -11.09 16.97 -1.98
N ARG A 56 -11.25 16.97 -0.66
CA ARG A 56 -11.41 18.20 0.12
C ARG A 56 -10.16 19.08 0.02
N GLU A 57 -8.99 18.49 0.20
CA GLU A 57 -7.72 19.19 0.08
C GLU A 57 -7.53 19.74 -1.34
N TYR A 58 -7.87 18.97 -2.38
CA TYR A 58 -7.80 19.39 -3.75
C TYR A 58 -8.69 20.61 -4.05
N ILE A 59 -9.94 20.60 -3.56
CA ILE A 59 -10.87 21.74 -3.70
C ILE A 59 -10.36 22.97 -2.93
N GLN A 60 -9.79 22.77 -1.73
CA GLN A 60 -9.20 23.86 -0.96
C GLN A 60 -8.04 24.51 -1.70
N CYS A 61 -7.13 23.71 -2.28
CA CYS A 61 -6.02 24.23 -3.08
C CYS A 61 -6.51 24.97 -4.34
N LEU A 62 -7.55 24.48 -5.03
CA LEU A 62 -8.10 25.17 -6.19
C LEU A 62 -8.72 26.51 -5.82
N ASN A 63 -9.52 26.55 -4.75
CA ASN A 63 -10.14 27.80 -4.28
C ASN A 63 -9.08 28.79 -3.77
N GLY A 64 -8.10 28.31 -2.98
CA GLY A 64 -6.98 29.13 -2.49
C GLY A 64 -6.16 29.73 -3.64
N LEU A 65 -5.90 28.95 -4.69
CA LEU A 65 -5.22 29.47 -5.89
C LEU A 65 -6.02 30.55 -6.60
N GLU A 66 -7.34 30.40 -6.68
CA GLU A 66 -8.22 31.41 -7.31
C GLU A 66 -8.32 32.68 -6.45
N GLU A 67 -8.50 32.53 -5.14
CA GLU A 67 -8.49 33.63 -4.17
C GLU A 67 -7.17 34.39 -4.18
N ALA A 68 -6.03 33.69 -4.15
CA ALA A 68 -4.71 34.29 -4.22
C ALA A 68 -4.51 35.10 -5.51
N LYS A 69 -4.98 34.60 -6.66
CA LYS A 69 -4.95 35.33 -7.94
C LYS A 69 -5.81 36.61 -7.92
N GLN A 70 -6.98 36.55 -7.27
CA GLN A 70 -7.84 37.71 -7.09
C GLN A 70 -7.20 38.78 -6.22
N ILE A 71 -6.56 38.37 -5.10
CA ILE A 71 -5.83 39.27 -4.20
C ILE A 71 -4.65 39.92 -4.93
N MET A 72 -3.84 39.16 -5.67
CA MET A 72 -2.73 39.70 -6.45
C MET A 72 -3.17 40.74 -7.49
N THR A 73 -4.40 40.62 -8.00
CA THR A 73 -4.94 41.52 -9.04
C THR A 73 -5.58 42.78 -8.44
N ASN A 74 -6.35 42.60 -7.35
CA ASN A 74 -7.25 43.66 -6.85
C ASN A 74 -6.64 44.44 -5.66
N GLU A 75 -5.73 43.81 -4.91
CA GLU A 75 -5.15 44.44 -3.72
C GLU A 75 -4.03 45.42 -4.09
N SER A 76 -3.85 46.45 -3.26
CA SER A 76 -2.80 47.45 -3.46
C SER A 76 -1.63 47.28 -2.49
N ASP A 77 -1.82 46.54 -1.40
CA ASP A 77 -0.84 46.29 -0.38
C ASP A 77 0.25 45.30 -0.86
N PRO A 78 1.54 45.69 -0.84
CA PRO A 78 2.64 44.82 -1.26
C PRO A 78 2.80 43.56 -0.39
N GLU A 79 2.55 43.65 0.94
CA GLU A 79 2.68 42.52 1.86
C GLU A 79 1.59 41.48 1.58
N MET A 80 0.35 41.93 1.38
CA MET A 80 -0.77 41.05 1.02
C MET A 80 -0.53 40.33 -0.33
N LYS A 81 0.04 41.02 -1.30
CA LYS A 81 0.40 40.43 -2.59
C LYS A 81 1.48 39.35 -2.47
N GLU A 82 2.49 39.58 -1.62
CA GLU A 82 3.57 38.61 -1.43
C GLU A 82 3.03 37.36 -0.74
N MET A 83 2.21 37.50 0.30
CA MET A 83 1.55 36.36 0.97
C MET A 83 0.67 35.56 -0.02
N ALA A 84 -0.15 36.25 -0.83
CA ALA A 84 -0.98 35.60 -1.84
C ALA A 84 -0.13 34.88 -2.90
N ARG A 85 1.04 35.40 -3.24
CA ARG A 85 1.97 34.77 -4.18
C ARG A 85 2.59 33.50 -3.61
N GLU A 86 2.97 33.52 -2.34
CA GLU A 86 3.49 32.32 -1.65
C GLU A 86 2.43 31.24 -1.58
N GLU A 87 1.20 31.58 -1.22
CA GLU A 87 0.07 30.65 -1.17
C GLU A 87 -0.26 30.07 -2.56
N ALA A 88 -0.27 30.92 -3.59
CA ALA A 88 -0.47 30.45 -4.97
C ALA A 88 0.61 29.44 -5.39
N ASN A 89 1.88 29.72 -5.08
CA ASN A 89 2.98 28.83 -5.40
C ASN A 89 2.85 27.46 -4.67
N LEU A 90 2.45 27.47 -3.41
CA LEU A 90 2.20 26.23 -2.65
C LEU A 90 1.08 25.41 -3.28
N CYS A 91 -0.04 26.05 -3.62
CA CYS A 91 -1.17 25.39 -4.27
C CYS A 91 -0.79 24.87 -5.66
N GLU A 92 -0.03 25.61 -6.46
CA GLU A 92 0.42 25.18 -7.80
C GLU A 92 1.30 23.93 -7.78
N VAL A 93 2.10 23.75 -6.73
CA VAL A 93 2.89 22.52 -6.52
C VAL A 93 2.02 21.37 -6.00
N ARG A 94 1.11 21.68 -5.05
CA ARG A 94 0.32 20.64 -4.38
C ARG A 94 -0.80 20.05 -5.26
N ILE A 95 -1.40 20.84 -6.15
CA ILE A 95 -2.48 20.39 -7.05
C ILE A 95 -2.07 19.17 -7.89
N PRO A 96 -0.97 19.15 -8.64
CA PRO A 96 -0.58 17.98 -9.43
C PRO A 96 -0.25 16.74 -8.56
N GLU A 97 0.29 16.92 -7.36
CA GLU A 97 0.51 15.82 -6.42
C GLU A 97 -0.82 15.18 -5.99
N LEU A 98 -1.80 16.01 -5.64
CA LEU A 98 -3.15 15.54 -5.27
C LEU A 98 -3.88 14.87 -6.44
N GLU A 99 -3.69 15.35 -7.67
CA GLU A 99 -4.24 14.68 -8.86
C GLU A 99 -3.68 13.27 -9.05
N GLU A 100 -2.38 13.08 -8.84
CA GLU A 100 -1.74 11.77 -8.89
C GLU A 100 -2.21 10.88 -7.74
N GLU A 101 -2.28 11.41 -6.52
CA GLU A 101 -2.78 10.70 -5.35
C GLU A 101 -4.23 10.24 -5.55
N ILE A 102 -5.11 11.11 -6.02
CA ILE A 102 -6.50 10.79 -6.32
C ILE A 102 -6.60 9.72 -7.42
N LYS A 103 -5.81 9.81 -8.48
CA LYS A 103 -5.77 8.79 -9.53
C LYS A 103 -5.40 7.42 -8.99
N LEU A 104 -4.42 7.36 -8.07
CA LEU A 104 -4.03 6.12 -7.40
C LEU A 104 -5.15 5.57 -6.50
N LEU A 105 -5.81 6.43 -5.74
CA LEU A 105 -6.94 6.05 -4.88
C LEU A 105 -8.18 5.58 -5.66
N LEU A 106 -8.34 6.04 -6.91
CA LEU A 106 -9.44 5.62 -7.79
C LEU A 106 -9.19 4.26 -8.49
N VAL A 107 -7.97 3.72 -8.42
CA VAL A 107 -7.71 2.37 -8.93
C VAL A 107 -8.46 1.36 -8.07
N PRO A 108 -9.37 0.55 -8.65
CA PRO A 108 -10.13 -0.42 -7.88
C PRO A 108 -9.17 -1.43 -7.23
N ALA A 109 -9.28 -1.58 -5.92
CA ALA A 109 -8.54 -2.58 -5.18
C ALA A 109 -9.02 -4.00 -5.58
N ASP A 110 -8.08 -4.91 -5.77
CA ASP A 110 -8.40 -6.32 -5.99
C ASP A 110 -9.04 -6.89 -4.72
N PRO A 111 -10.24 -7.49 -4.78
CA PRO A 111 -10.87 -8.10 -3.62
C PRO A 111 -10.03 -9.19 -2.95
N GLN A 112 -9.06 -9.74 -3.66
CA GLN A 112 -8.14 -10.74 -3.13
C GLN A 112 -7.00 -10.14 -2.29
N ASP A 113 -6.69 -8.87 -2.48
CA ASP A 113 -5.58 -8.20 -1.79
C ASP A 113 -5.72 -8.24 -0.25
N ASP A 114 -6.94 -8.24 0.25
CA ASP A 114 -7.25 -8.32 1.69
C ASP A 114 -7.13 -9.73 2.29
N ARG A 115 -6.81 -10.74 1.47
CA ARG A 115 -6.67 -12.11 1.98
C ARG A 115 -5.36 -12.29 2.73
N ASN A 116 -5.37 -13.28 3.62
CA ASN A 116 -4.15 -13.80 4.22
C ASN A 116 -3.33 -14.54 3.17
N ALA A 117 -2.02 -14.64 3.37
CA ALA A 117 -1.14 -15.34 2.46
C ALA A 117 -0.44 -16.53 3.14
N ILE A 118 -0.17 -17.57 2.36
CA ILE A 118 0.74 -18.64 2.75
C ILE A 118 2.06 -18.41 2.02
N LEU A 119 3.09 -18.12 2.79
CA LEU A 119 4.45 -17.91 2.30
C LEU A 119 5.23 -19.22 2.38
N GLU A 120 5.66 -19.74 1.26
CA GLU A 120 6.46 -20.94 1.12
C GLU A 120 7.84 -20.57 0.58
N ILE A 121 8.89 -20.85 1.34
CA ILE A 121 10.28 -20.60 0.95
C ILE A 121 11.00 -21.93 0.86
N ARG A 122 11.56 -22.23 -0.31
CA ARG A 122 12.33 -23.45 -0.56
C ARG A 122 13.77 -23.12 -0.95
N GLY A 123 14.71 -23.83 -0.36
CA GLY A 123 16.08 -23.86 -0.84
C GLY A 123 16.11 -24.43 -2.27
N GLY A 124 16.75 -23.70 -3.19
CA GLY A 124 16.92 -24.12 -4.58
C GLY A 124 18.16 -25.00 -4.77
N THR A 125 18.69 -25.03 -6.00
CA THR A 125 19.96 -25.70 -6.30
C THR A 125 21.11 -24.96 -5.63
N GLY A 126 21.86 -25.61 -4.76
CA GLY A 126 22.98 -25.01 -4.01
C GLY A 126 23.26 -25.69 -2.67
N GLY A 127 22.64 -26.85 -2.41
CA GLY A 127 22.92 -27.64 -1.20
C GLY A 127 22.67 -26.84 0.09
N ASP A 128 23.63 -26.94 1.02
CA ASP A 128 23.52 -26.32 2.34
C ASP A 128 23.46 -24.77 2.30
N GLU A 129 24.16 -24.14 1.35
CA GLU A 129 24.11 -22.69 1.19
C GLU A 129 22.72 -22.20 0.76
N ALA A 130 22.00 -22.97 -0.07
CA ALA A 130 20.63 -22.64 -0.44
C ALA A 130 19.67 -22.75 0.75
N ALA A 131 19.90 -23.70 1.66
CA ALA A 131 19.13 -23.84 2.90
C ALA A 131 19.40 -22.68 3.87
N ILE A 132 20.65 -22.26 4.01
CA ILE A 132 21.05 -21.09 4.83
C ILE A 132 20.40 -19.83 4.26
N PHE A 133 20.45 -19.65 2.93
CA PHE A 133 19.83 -18.49 2.28
C PHE A 133 18.29 -18.46 2.43
N ALA A 134 17.64 -19.63 2.39
CA ALA A 134 16.21 -19.70 2.69
C ALA A 134 15.90 -19.26 4.12
N GLY A 135 16.79 -19.57 5.08
CA GLY A 135 16.72 -19.06 6.45
C GLY A 135 16.90 -17.55 6.55
N ASP A 136 17.80 -16.97 5.75
CA ASP A 136 17.98 -15.50 5.68
C ASP A 136 16.74 -14.81 5.10
N LEU A 137 16.13 -15.36 4.03
CA LEU A 137 14.88 -14.86 3.48
C LEU A 137 13.75 -14.94 4.48
N PHE A 138 13.61 -16.07 5.20
CA PHE A 138 12.61 -16.21 6.25
C PHE A 138 12.78 -15.12 7.32
N ARG A 139 14.01 -14.85 7.76
CA ARG A 139 14.31 -13.79 8.73
C ARG A 139 13.94 -12.41 8.20
N MET A 140 14.23 -12.14 6.92
CA MET A 140 13.87 -10.90 6.25
C MET A 140 12.35 -10.69 6.25
N TYR A 141 11.58 -11.70 5.80
CA TYR A 141 10.12 -11.61 5.78
C TYR A 141 9.52 -11.54 7.18
N SER A 142 10.08 -12.22 8.17
CA SER A 142 9.64 -12.12 9.56
C SER A 142 9.78 -10.69 10.09
N LYS A 143 10.92 -10.04 9.83
CA LYS A 143 11.13 -8.64 10.19
C LYS A 143 10.20 -7.67 9.45
N TYR A 144 9.96 -7.94 8.18
CA TYR A 144 9.00 -7.14 7.43
C TYR A 144 7.57 -7.26 7.97
N CYS A 145 7.14 -8.49 8.31
CA CYS A 145 5.84 -8.72 8.95
C CYS A 145 5.72 -7.97 10.29
N GLU A 146 6.76 -8.01 11.13
CA GLU A 146 6.80 -7.24 12.38
C GLU A 146 6.62 -5.72 12.13
N THR A 147 7.33 -5.17 11.13
CA THR A 147 7.24 -3.75 10.78
C THR A 147 5.84 -3.35 10.30
N LYS A 148 5.15 -4.27 9.60
CA LYS A 148 3.78 -4.06 9.11
C LYS A 148 2.70 -4.37 10.17
N GLY A 149 3.08 -4.90 11.33
CA GLY A 149 2.13 -5.36 12.36
C GLY A 149 1.36 -6.62 11.95
N TRP A 150 1.91 -7.41 11.01
CA TRP A 150 1.33 -8.68 10.59
C TRP A 150 1.76 -9.82 11.51
N ARG A 151 0.89 -10.79 11.66
CA ARG A 151 1.19 -12.02 12.41
C ARG A 151 1.68 -13.09 11.46
N LEU A 152 2.89 -13.59 11.70
CA LEU A 152 3.50 -14.68 10.96
C LEU A 152 3.56 -15.93 11.85
N GLU A 153 3.00 -17.03 11.37
CA GLU A 153 2.99 -18.32 12.06
C GLU A 153 3.61 -19.40 11.17
N VAL A 154 4.59 -20.11 11.69
CA VAL A 154 5.20 -21.24 10.99
C VAL A 154 4.27 -22.44 11.02
N SER A 155 3.81 -22.88 9.85
CA SER A 155 2.94 -24.05 9.69
C SER A 155 3.73 -25.35 9.54
N SER A 156 4.88 -25.28 8.83
CA SER A 156 5.77 -26.41 8.61
C SER A 156 7.19 -25.92 8.38
N ALA A 157 8.18 -26.62 8.90
CA ALA A 157 9.58 -26.33 8.70
C ALA A 157 10.37 -27.62 8.50
N ASN A 158 11.19 -27.67 7.45
CA ASN A 158 12.15 -28.73 7.18
C ASN A 158 13.54 -28.11 7.21
N GLU A 159 14.29 -28.40 8.27
CA GLU A 159 15.61 -27.82 8.53
C GLU A 159 16.68 -28.38 7.59
N GLY A 160 17.65 -27.55 7.24
CA GLY A 160 18.86 -27.93 6.51
C GLY A 160 19.90 -28.56 7.44
N ALA A 161 20.77 -29.44 6.91
CA ALA A 161 21.80 -30.11 7.69
C ALA A 161 22.85 -29.13 8.25
N ALA A 162 23.16 -28.07 7.53
CA ALA A 162 24.10 -27.02 7.94
C ALA A 162 23.41 -25.76 8.53
N GLY A 163 22.14 -25.88 8.93
CA GLY A 163 21.29 -24.78 9.35
C GLY A 163 20.41 -24.21 8.23
N GLY A 164 19.54 -23.25 8.59
CA GLY A 164 18.53 -22.74 7.65
C GLY A 164 17.44 -23.76 7.37
N PHE A 165 16.74 -23.62 6.22
CA PHE A 165 15.58 -24.42 5.87
C PHE A 165 15.68 -24.97 4.45
N LYS A 166 15.46 -26.29 4.28
CA LYS A 166 15.17 -26.86 2.96
C LYS A 166 13.86 -26.37 2.44
N GLU A 167 12.88 -26.26 3.33
CA GLU A 167 11.55 -25.72 3.08
C GLU A 167 10.98 -25.16 4.37
N ILE A 168 10.35 -24.00 4.29
CA ILE A 168 9.56 -23.43 5.37
C ILE A 168 8.27 -22.87 4.83
N ILE A 169 7.15 -23.18 5.49
CA ILE A 169 5.81 -22.75 5.13
C ILE A 169 5.24 -21.96 6.30
N CYS A 170 4.83 -20.73 6.03
CA CYS A 170 4.30 -19.82 7.03
C CYS A 170 2.93 -19.29 6.59
N SER A 171 2.03 -19.12 7.55
CA SER A 171 0.79 -18.37 7.38
C SER A 171 1.01 -16.93 7.84
N VAL A 172 0.69 -15.96 6.98
CA VAL A 172 0.78 -14.53 7.29
C VAL A 172 -0.61 -13.94 7.31
N THR A 173 -0.98 -13.34 8.44
CA THR A 173 -2.30 -12.75 8.68
C THR A 173 -2.19 -11.28 9.03
N GLY A 174 -3.06 -10.45 8.45
CA GLY A 174 -3.05 -9.00 8.65
C GLY A 174 -3.84 -8.26 7.58
N ASP A 175 -3.69 -6.95 7.53
CA ASP A 175 -4.33 -6.08 6.54
C ASP A 175 -3.53 -6.07 5.22
N LYS A 176 -4.21 -6.31 4.08
CA LYS A 176 -3.63 -6.29 2.72
C LYS A 176 -2.38 -7.15 2.53
N VAL A 177 -2.33 -8.29 3.21
CA VAL A 177 -1.16 -9.19 3.19
C VAL A 177 -0.91 -9.73 1.79
N TYR A 178 -1.94 -10.34 1.18
CA TYR A 178 -1.81 -10.92 -0.16
C TYR A 178 -1.48 -9.87 -1.21
N GLY A 179 -2.16 -8.72 -1.19
CA GLY A 179 -1.91 -7.63 -2.12
C GLY A 179 -0.46 -7.12 -2.11
N THR A 180 0.20 -7.18 -0.94
CA THR A 180 1.60 -6.78 -0.81
C THR A 180 2.56 -7.91 -1.24
N LEU A 181 2.31 -9.15 -0.80
CA LEU A 181 3.23 -10.26 -1.02
C LEU A 181 3.07 -10.94 -2.39
N LYS A 182 1.94 -10.76 -3.10
CA LYS A 182 1.68 -11.43 -4.40
C LYS A 182 2.75 -11.19 -5.47
N TYR A 183 3.56 -10.16 -5.34
CA TYR A 183 4.63 -9.84 -6.26
C TYR A 183 5.98 -10.46 -5.87
N GLU A 184 6.08 -11.05 -4.66
CA GLU A 184 7.29 -11.71 -4.17
C GLU A 184 7.44 -13.14 -4.67
N SER A 185 6.42 -13.68 -5.35
CA SER A 185 6.47 -15.02 -5.95
C SER A 185 7.52 -15.09 -7.06
N GLY A 186 8.58 -15.85 -6.81
CA GLY A 186 9.67 -15.96 -7.78
C GLY A 186 10.92 -16.62 -7.23
N VAL A 187 12.04 -16.39 -7.88
CA VAL A 187 13.36 -16.94 -7.52
C VAL A 187 14.26 -15.82 -7.04
N HIS A 188 14.64 -15.90 -5.77
CA HIS A 188 15.66 -15.04 -5.19
C HIS A 188 17.05 -15.62 -5.45
N ARG A 189 18.00 -14.78 -5.80
CA ARG A 189 19.40 -15.15 -6.02
C ARG A 189 20.29 -14.30 -5.12
N VAL A 190 21.20 -14.96 -4.39
CA VAL A 190 22.26 -14.27 -3.64
C VAL A 190 23.62 -14.54 -4.29
N GLN A 191 24.44 -13.50 -4.36
CA GLN A 191 25.85 -13.59 -4.72
C GLN A 191 26.68 -13.16 -3.51
N ARG A 192 27.19 -14.15 -2.79
CA ARG A 192 28.08 -13.95 -1.65
C ARG A 192 29.06 -15.13 -1.57
N VAL A 193 30.17 -14.94 -0.86
CA VAL A 193 31.02 -16.06 -0.48
C VAL A 193 30.23 -16.95 0.47
N PRO A 194 30.02 -18.24 0.14
CA PRO A 194 29.27 -19.16 0.98
C PRO A 194 29.88 -19.29 2.37
N ALA A 195 29.04 -19.33 3.40
CA ALA A 195 29.49 -19.58 4.76
C ALA A 195 30.08 -21.00 4.93
N THR A 196 29.77 -21.91 3.99
CA THR A 196 30.17 -23.31 3.96
C THR A 196 31.45 -23.58 3.20
N GLU A 197 32.02 -22.59 2.48
CA GLU A 197 33.23 -22.75 1.66
C GLU A 197 34.29 -21.72 1.94
N THR A 198 35.53 -22.14 2.13
CA THR A 198 36.71 -21.28 2.37
C THR A 198 37.35 -20.73 1.09
N GLN A 199 36.98 -21.22 -0.09
CA GLN A 199 37.62 -20.90 -1.40
C GLN A 199 36.82 -19.99 -2.34
N GLY A 200 35.76 -19.31 -1.89
CA GLY A 200 35.21 -18.17 -2.61
C GLY A 200 34.44 -18.44 -3.89
N ARG A 201 33.78 -19.58 -4.07
CA ARG A 201 32.84 -19.83 -5.17
C ARG A 201 31.39 -19.84 -4.68
N GLU A 202 30.56 -19.20 -5.46
CA GLU A 202 29.22 -18.75 -5.09
C GLU A 202 28.08 -19.50 -5.71
N ILE A 203 26.97 -19.58 -5.06
CA ILE A 203 25.62 -19.23 -5.54
C ILE A 203 24.60 -19.95 -4.68
N GLY A 204 23.95 -19.19 -3.75
CA GLY A 204 22.71 -19.63 -3.13
C GLY A 204 21.50 -19.22 -3.99
N ARG A 205 20.56 -20.12 -4.22
CA ARG A 205 19.26 -19.84 -4.82
C ARG A 205 18.16 -20.32 -3.89
N ALA A 206 17.18 -19.48 -3.66
CA ALA A 206 15.97 -19.86 -2.97
C ALA A 206 14.76 -19.49 -3.81
N SER A 207 13.73 -20.33 -3.80
CA SER A 207 12.46 -20.05 -4.44
C SER A 207 11.47 -19.62 -3.36
N CYS A 208 10.87 -18.47 -3.55
CA CYS A 208 9.72 -18.03 -2.77
C CYS A 208 8.45 -18.30 -3.58
N ARG A 209 7.48 -18.94 -2.95
CA ARG A 209 6.17 -19.18 -3.55
C ARG A 209 5.11 -18.72 -2.58
N GLU A 210 4.15 -17.99 -3.11
CA GLU A 210 3.02 -17.49 -2.38
C GLU A 210 1.74 -18.19 -2.84
N ARG A 211 0.86 -18.47 -1.90
CA ARG A 211 -0.49 -19.00 -2.13
C ARG A 211 -1.51 -18.23 -1.30
N VAL A 212 -2.70 -18.14 -1.85
CA VAL A 212 -3.89 -17.62 -1.17
C VAL A 212 -4.47 -18.65 -0.25
#